data_34d498f7037ca03c4124399014a582be
#
_entry.id   34d498f7037ca03c4124399014a582be
#
_cell.length_a   1.000
_cell.length_b   1.000
_cell.length_c   1.000
_cell.angle_alpha   90.00
_cell.angle_beta   90.00
_cell.angle_gamma   90.00
#
_symmetry.space_group_name_H-M   'P 1'
#
loop_
_entity.id
_entity.type
_entity.pdbx_description
1 polymer ?
#
loop_
_entity_poly.entity_id
_entity_poly.type
_entity_poly.pdbx_seq_one_letter_code
_entity_poly.pdbx_strand_id
1 'polypeptide(L)'
;KKVLALTLAGIMTVGLAACGGTKESSEKTEAGKEKQKLVIWSWGADEEKKSREAAVEAFQKAHPEIEVEHSVIPTADHVWDQKMTAALSAGTGPDVIQMSPDYYGLYTDYYEDLNPYVEKEGVDLDSVVTEGMMDPYYRPDGKLEGMPLLQNCFVLAYNKDMFDEFGVEYPTAEWTWDDVAEAAKKFAGGEGADATFGIVNHWIDPPLSIICKGGNAYSDDLSTCEIDSQEVRDGLDLFGDMIQSGAMPDDTAAKSLPKEQLFVSGHAAMYTLGGFETKLIAEEIGENFNWDVVSMPKVPDGGKNNLLYATGYAMLKDSENKDAAWTFLKEASYENEDMAKETCRAGMTACKSVAEGYYKELTYGPIDNSAYLEGLSDTKLNIWGGAYAAPGDVWTQIWQAVTIDGKSADEADRKSTRLNSSHI
;
A
#
# COMPACT_ATOMS: atom_id res chain seq x y z
N LYS A 1 -45.01 18.69 -34.10
CA LYS A 1 -45.48 17.54 -34.88
C LYS A 1 -45.11 16.28 -34.06
N LYS A 2 -46.02 15.80 -33.25
CA LYS A 2 -46.90 14.61 -33.36
C LYS A 2 -46.13 13.32 -33.54
N VAL A 3 -46.02 12.51 -32.45
CA VAL A 3 -46.77 11.29 -32.11
C VAL A 3 -46.29 10.03 -32.86
N LEU A 4 -45.79 9.05 -32.12
CA LEU A 4 -46.40 7.71 -32.09
C LEU A 4 -45.87 6.90 -30.87
N ALA A 5 -46.79 6.59 -29.98
CA ALA A 5 -46.69 5.50 -29.00
C ALA A 5 -47.23 4.24 -29.70
N LEU A 6 -46.64 3.09 -29.41
CA LEU A 6 -47.29 1.80 -29.63
C LEU A 6 -46.85 0.77 -28.57
N THR A 7 -47.76 0.49 -27.74
CA THR A 7 -47.90 -0.64 -26.83
C THR A 7 -47.90 -1.99 -27.58
N LEU A 8 -47.28 -3.03 -27.00
CA LEU A 8 -47.75 -4.41 -27.19
C LEU A 8 -47.62 -5.20 -25.89
N ALA A 9 -48.77 -5.49 -25.35
CA ALA A 9 -48.98 -6.44 -24.24
C ALA A 9 -49.36 -7.81 -24.81
N GLY A 10 -49.05 -8.85 -24.07
CA GLY A 10 -49.76 -10.12 -24.06
C GLY A 10 -49.18 -11.22 -24.91
N ILE A 11 -48.84 -12.37 -24.32
CA ILE A 11 -49.76 -13.51 -24.20
C ILE A 11 -49.06 -14.61 -23.36
N MET A 12 -49.68 -14.98 -22.25
CA MET A 12 -49.52 -16.28 -21.59
C MET A 12 -50.20 -17.36 -22.42
N THR A 13 -49.58 -18.52 -22.54
CA THR A 13 -50.31 -19.77 -22.72
C THR A 13 -49.66 -20.93 -21.96
N VAL A 14 -50.46 -21.48 -21.10
CA VAL A 14 -50.31 -22.72 -20.36
C VAL A 14 -50.44 -23.90 -21.32
N GLY A 15 -49.63 -24.93 -21.16
CA GLY A 15 -49.75 -26.20 -21.82
C GLY A 15 -49.33 -27.34 -20.89
N LEU A 16 -50.34 -27.99 -20.29
CA LEU A 16 -50.22 -29.23 -19.51
C LEU A 16 -50.36 -30.46 -20.42
N ALA A 17 -49.77 -31.54 -19.96
CA ALA A 17 -50.06 -32.96 -20.21
C ALA A 17 -49.15 -33.67 -21.24
N ALA A 18 -48.70 -34.87 -21.09
CA ALA A 18 -48.73 -35.93 -20.08
C ALA A 18 -47.99 -37.15 -20.64
N CYS A 19 -47.43 -37.97 -19.75
CA CYS A 19 -47.18 -39.42 -19.82
C CYS A 19 -46.28 -40.07 -20.90
N GLY A 20 -45.30 -40.83 -20.40
CA GLY A 20 -44.63 -41.94 -21.09
C GLY A 20 -43.37 -42.37 -20.37
N GLY A 21 -43.41 -43.36 -19.48
CA GLY A 21 -42.27 -43.78 -18.69
C GLY A 21 -41.26 -44.65 -19.47
N THR A 22 -40.01 -44.50 -19.08
CA THR A 22 -39.00 -45.55 -19.11
C THR A 22 -38.04 -45.33 -17.94
N LYS A 23 -37.89 -46.37 -17.12
CA LYS A 23 -36.94 -46.42 -16.01
C LYS A 23 -35.54 -46.48 -16.54
N GLU A 24 -34.77 -45.41 -16.36
CA GLU A 24 -33.31 -45.49 -16.32
C GLU A 24 -32.88 -45.01 -14.94
N SER A 25 -31.97 -45.80 -14.36
CA SER A 25 -31.37 -45.60 -13.05
C SER A 25 -30.72 -44.22 -12.94
N SER A 26 -31.34 -43.30 -12.23
CA SER A 26 -30.69 -42.08 -11.85
C SER A 26 -29.73 -42.38 -10.69
N GLU A 27 -28.47 -42.31 -10.98
CA GLU A 27 -27.48 -41.95 -9.95
C GLU A 27 -27.94 -40.67 -9.28
N LYS A 28 -28.16 -40.73 -7.98
CA LYS A 28 -28.43 -39.55 -7.17
C LYS A 28 -27.15 -38.70 -7.12
N THR A 29 -27.03 -37.78 -8.02
CA THR A 29 -26.24 -36.59 -7.77
C THR A 29 -26.90 -35.87 -6.60
N GLU A 30 -26.16 -35.64 -5.53
CA GLU A 30 -26.58 -34.83 -4.41
C GLU A 30 -27.08 -33.49 -4.95
N ALA A 31 -28.34 -33.17 -4.62
CA ALA A 31 -28.94 -31.90 -4.98
C ALA A 31 -28.10 -30.77 -4.44
N GLY A 32 -27.60 -29.94 -5.34
CA GLY A 32 -26.65 -28.86 -5.04
C GLY A 32 -27.18 -27.94 -3.94
N LYS A 33 -26.44 -27.83 -2.86
CA LYS A 33 -26.52 -26.66 -2.01
C LYS A 33 -26.19 -25.47 -2.90
N GLU A 34 -27.03 -24.44 -2.85
CA GLU A 34 -26.73 -23.15 -3.49
C GLU A 34 -25.37 -22.68 -2.97
N LYS A 35 -24.45 -22.35 -3.87
CA LYS A 35 -23.10 -21.89 -3.46
C LYS A 35 -23.24 -20.61 -2.66
N GLN A 36 -22.48 -20.49 -1.57
CA GLN A 36 -22.35 -19.22 -0.87
C GLN A 36 -21.65 -18.23 -1.81
N LYS A 37 -22.20 -17.03 -1.94
CA LYS A 37 -21.57 -15.96 -2.73
C LYS A 37 -20.69 -15.10 -1.81
N LEU A 38 -19.51 -14.69 -2.30
CA LEU A 38 -18.60 -13.77 -1.61
C LEU A 38 -18.12 -12.72 -2.59
N VAL A 39 -18.40 -11.46 -2.29
CA VAL A 39 -17.96 -10.31 -3.10
C VAL A 39 -16.78 -9.63 -2.43
N ILE A 40 -15.65 -9.54 -3.13
CA ILE A 40 -14.41 -8.96 -2.62
C ILE A 40 -13.99 -7.80 -3.51
N TRP A 41 -13.72 -6.65 -2.90
CA TRP A 41 -13.07 -5.54 -3.58
C TRP A 41 -11.67 -5.31 -3.03
N SER A 42 -10.70 -5.24 -3.92
CA SER A 42 -9.33 -4.87 -3.62
C SER A 42 -8.82 -3.79 -4.56
N TRP A 43 -7.70 -3.18 -4.22
CA TRP A 43 -6.97 -2.30 -5.12
C TRP A 43 -5.64 -2.94 -5.52
N GLY A 44 -4.98 -2.34 -6.50
CA GLY A 44 -3.66 -2.70 -6.96
C GLY A 44 -3.47 -2.47 -8.44
N ALA A 45 -2.22 -2.35 -8.82
CA ALA A 45 -1.77 -2.34 -10.20
C ALA A 45 -0.66 -3.37 -10.38
N ASP A 46 -0.35 -3.74 -11.61
CA ASP A 46 0.76 -4.62 -11.98
C ASP A 46 0.92 -5.87 -11.10
N GLU A 47 2.02 -6.00 -10.36
CA GLU A 47 2.30 -7.19 -9.53
C GLU A 47 1.35 -7.29 -8.33
N GLU A 48 0.91 -6.18 -7.75
CA GLU A 48 -0.09 -6.22 -6.68
C GLU A 48 -1.40 -6.83 -7.16
N LYS A 49 -1.89 -6.41 -8.35
CA LYS A 49 -3.09 -6.97 -8.95
C LYS A 49 -2.95 -8.47 -9.19
N LYS A 50 -1.82 -8.90 -9.80
CA LYS A 50 -1.54 -10.32 -10.02
C LYS A 50 -1.50 -11.11 -8.71
N SER A 51 -0.88 -10.54 -7.68
CA SER A 51 -0.84 -11.14 -6.33
C SER A 51 -2.24 -11.33 -5.76
N ARG A 52 -3.12 -10.31 -5.82
CA ARG A 52 -4.50 -10.38 -5.32
C ARG A 52 -5.33 -11.41 -6.09
N GLU A 53 -5.24 -11.40 -7.42
CA GLU A 53 -5.96 -12.35 -8.28
C GLU A 53 -5.52 -13.79 -8.00
N ALA A 54 -4.20 -14.06 -7.90
CA ALA A 54 -3.66 -15.38 -7.62
C ALA A 54 -4.01 -15.87 -6.19
N ALA A 55 -3.98 -15.00 -5.19
CA ALA A 55 -4.39 -15.35 -3.83
C ALA A 55 -5.88 -15.73 -3.78
N VAL A 56 -6.76 -14.97 -4.45
CA VAL A 56 -8.19 -15.30 -4.54
C VAL A 56 -8.42 -16.61 -5.32
N GLU A 57 -7.64 -16.88 -6.37
CA GLU A 57 -7.70 -18.16 -7.09
C GLU A 57 -7.32 -19.34 -6.18
N ALA A 58 -6.28 -19.17 -5.34
CA ALA A 58 -5.90 -20.19 -4.34
C ALA A 58 -7.03 -20.44 -3.33
N PHE A 59 -7.69 -19.38 -2.84
CA PHE A 59 -8.86 -19.50 -1.98
C PHE A 59 -10.03 -20.25 -2.64
N GLN A 60 -10.41 -19.89 -3.87
CA GLN A 60 -11.50 -20.56 -4.60
C GLN A 60 -11.21 -22.05 -4.86
N LYS A 61 -9.93 -22.39 -5.03
CA LYS A 61 -9.49 -23.77 -5.20
C LYS A 61 -9.63 -24.59 -3.92
N ALA A 62 -9.40 -23.96 -2.76
CA ALA A 62 -9.60 -24.57 -1.45
C ALA A 62 -11.10 -24.65 -1.09
N HIS A 63 -11.93 -23.69 -1.55
CA HIS A 63 -13.35 -23.55 -1.23
C HIS A 63 -14.23 -23.55 -2.48
N PRO A 64 -14.39 -24.69 -3.17
CA PRO A 64 -15.22 -24.79 -4.38
C PRO A 64 -16.73 -24.58 -4.12
N GLU A 65 -17.17 -24.62 -2.85
CA GLU A 65 -18.53 -24.33 -2.40
C GLU A 65 -18.82 -22.83 -2.28
N ILE A 66 -17.77 -21.96 -2.28
CA ILE A 66 -17.92 -20.51 -2.25
C ILE A 66 -17.71 -19.96 -3.66
N GLU A 67 -18.70 -19.23 -4.18
CA GLU A 67 -18.60 -18.50 -5.44
C GLU A 67 -18.03 -17.10 -5.16
N VAL A 68 -16.80 -16.83 -5.57
CA VAL A 68 -16.15 -15.53 -5.34
C VAL A 68 -16.29 -14.62 -6.55
N GLU A 69 -16.80 -13.40 -6.30
CA GLU A 69 -16.76 -12.28 -7.24
C GLU A 69 -15.69 -11.29 -6.75
N HIS A 70 -14.53 -11.27 -7.43
CA HIS A 70 -13.42 -10.41 -7.07
C HIS A 70 -13.24 -9.28 -8.08
N SER A 71 -13.09 -8.05 -7.57
CA SER A 71 -12.79 -6.87 -8.38
C SER A 71 -11.54 -6.18 -7.86
N VAL A 72 -10.53 -6.01 -8.71
CA VAL A 72 -9.37 -5.15 -8.43
C VAL A 72 -9.63 -3.78 -9.05
N ILE A 73 -9.72 -2.76 -8.20
CA ILE A 73 -10.12 -1.40 -8.57
C ILE A 73 -8.87 -0.51 -8.59
N PRO A 74 -8.64 0.28 -9.65
CA PRO A 74 -7.52 1.21 -9.69
C PRO A 74 -7.59 2.25 -8.58
N THR A 75 -6.44 2.65 -8.04
CA THR A 75 -6.31 3.76 -7.08
C THR A 75 -6.07 5.10 -7.79
N ALA A 76 -5.57 5.08 -9.03
CA ALA A 76 -5.35 6.27 -9.83
C ALA A 76 -6.63 7.11 -9.96
N ASP A 77 -6.48 8.44 -10.00
CA ASP A 77 -7.58 9.41 -10.12
C ASP A 77 -8.68 9.27 -9.04
N HIS A 78 -8.35 8.76 -7.86
CA HIS A 78 -9.28 8.53 -6.75
C HIS A 78 -10.46 7.59 -7.09
N VAL A 79 -10.30 6.70 -8.06
CA VAL A 79 -11.38 5.78 -8.49
C VAL A 79 -11.81 4.87 -7.35
N TRP A 80 -10.85 4.37 -6.54
CA TRP A 80 -11.14 3.58 -5.35
C TRP A 80 -12.03 4.34 -4.37
N ASP A 81 -11.60 5.54 -3.96
CA ASP A 81 -12.29 6.35 -2.95
C ASP A 81 -13.71 6.73 -3.37
N GLN A 82 -13.87 7.11 -4.63
CA GLN A 82 -15.18 7.46 -5.20
C GLN A 82 -16.12 6.26 -5.20
N LYS A 83 -15.64 5.08 -5.64
CA LYS A 83 -16.44 3.86 -5.68
C LYS A 83 -16.81 3.38 -4.29
N MET A 84 -15.87 3.39 -3.35
CA MET A 84 -16.09 3.02 -1.95
C MET A 84 -17.12 3.92 -1.30
N THR A 85 -16.93 5.23 -1.36
CA THR A 85 -17.85 6.21 -0.75
C THR A 85 -19.27 6.07 -1.31
N ALA A 86 -19.41 5.89 -2.62
CA ALA A 86 -20.71 5.72 -3.26
C ALA A 86 -21.39 4.42 -2.81
N ALA A 87 -20.67 3.30 -2.78
CA ALA A 87 -21.22 2.00 -2.43
C ALA A 87 -21.62 1.91 -0.94
N LEU A 88 -20.75 2.39 -0.05
CA LEU A 88 -21.03 2.40 1.40
C LEU A 88 -22.22 3.30 1.72
N SER A 89 -22.31 4.48 1.12
CA SER A 89 -23.43 5.41 1.31
C SER A 89 -24.77 4.84 0.79
N ALA A 90 -24.72 3.97 -0.23
CA ALA A 90 -25.89 3.34 -0.81
C ALA A 90 -26.25 2.00 -0.16
N GLY A 91 -25.45 1.47 0.76
CA GLY A 91 -25.61 0.13 1.34
C GLY A 91 -25.47 -1.00 0.30
N THR A 92 -24.63 -0.79 -0.73
CA THR A 92 -24.39 -1.73 -1.84
C THR A 92 -22.93 -2.16 -1.92
N GLY A 93 -22.21 -2.10 -0.79
CA GLY A 93 -20.82 -2.52 -0.69
C GLY A 93 -20.61 -4.02 -0.92
N PRO A 94 -19.36 -4.47 -1.06
CA PRO A 94 -19.01 -5.89 -1.10
C PRO A 94 -19.13 -6.52 0.29
N ASP A 95 -18.87 -7.82 0.41
CA ASP A 95 -18.76 -8.49 1.70
C ASP A 95 -17.42 -8.17 2.39
N VAL A 96 -16.35 -8.14 1.59
CA VAL A 96 -14.98 -7.92 2.03
C VAL A 96 -14.34 -6.82 1.19
N ILE A 97 -13.63 -5.92 1.87
CA ILE A 97 -12.83 -4.90 1.20
C ILE A 97 -11.37 -4.98 1.63
N GLN A 98 -10.47 -4.71 0.70
CA GLN A 98 -9.10 -4.40 1.06
C GLN A 98 -9.08 -3.08 1.82
N MET A 99 -8.32 -3.02 2.89
CA MET A 99 -8.18 -1.84 3.72
C MET A 99 -6.70 -1.55 4.00
N SER A 100 -6.42 -0.30 4.30
CA SER A 100 -5.13 0.10 4.86
C SER A 100 -5.36 0.91 6.13
N PRO A 101 -4.60 0.67 7.20
CA PRO A 101 -4.70 1.43 8.44
C PRO A 101 -4.40 2.93 8.31
N ASP A 102 -3.72 3.37 7.26
CA ASP A 102 -3.49 4.79 6.95
C ASP A 102 -4.79 5.55 6.60
N TYR A 103 -5.87 4.84 6.21
CA TYR A 103 -7.23 5.39 6.08
C TYR A 103 -7.99 5.43 7.41
N TYR A 104 -7.27 5.47 8.51
CA TYR A 104 -7.83 5.46 9.85
C TYR A 104 -9.00 6.44 10.03
N GLY A 105 -10.11 5.93 10.57
CA GLY A 105 -11.30 6.70 10.88
C GLY A 105 -12.23 7.01 9.70
N LEU A 106 -11.82 6.81 8.42
CA LEU A 106 -12.66 7.15 7.27
C LEU A 106 -13.85 6.20 7.09
N TYR A 107 -13.62 4.90 7.23
CA TYR A 107 -14.61 3.85 6.97
C TYR A 107 -14.97 3.00 8.19
N THR A 108 -14.45 3.34 9.34
CA THR A 108 -14.62 2.65 10.62
C THR A 108 -16.04 2.26 10.95
N ASP A 109 -17.00 3.16 10.70
CA ASP A 109 -18.41 2.93 11.00
C ASP A 109 -19.04 1.86 10.12
N TYR A 110 -18.39 1.45 9.06
CA TYR A 110 -18.85 0.42 8.13
C TYR A 110 -18.21 -0.95 8.38
N TYR A 111 -17.14 -1.03 9.18
CA TYR A 111 -16.45 -2.30 9.44
C TYR A 111 -17.11 -3.08 10.57
N GLU A 112 -17.20 -4.41 10.38
CA GLU A 112 -17.58 -5.36 11.42
C GLU A 112 -16.46 -5.40 12.49
N ASP A 113 -16.85 -5.65 13.74
CA ASP A 113 -15.88 -5.99 14.80
C ASP A 113 -15.52 -7.47 14.70
N LEU A 114 -14.25 -7.76 14.44
CA LEU A 114 -13.79 -9.12 14.24
C LEU A 114 -13.41 -9.84 15.54
N ASN A 115 -13.36 -9.17 16.70
CA ASN A 115 -13.06 -9.81 17.98
C ASN A 115 -13.94 -11.03 18.27
N PRO A 116 -15.29 -10.98 18.08
CA PRO A 116 -16.15 -12.15 18.32
C PRO A 116 -15.81 -13.37 17.45
N TYR A 117 -15.30 -13.15 16.25
CA TYR A 117 -14.89 -14.24 15.35
C TYR A 117 -13.58 -14.88 15.80
N VAL A 118 -12.60 -14.07 16.20
CA VAL A 118 -11.33 -14.54 16.77
C VAL A 118 -11.57 -15.32 18.06
N GLU A 119 -12.39 -14.81 18.96
CA GLU A 119 -12.77 -15.49 20.22
C GLU A 119 -13.47 -16.83 19.97
N LYS A 120 -14.37 -16.88 19.00
CA LYS A 120 -15.08 -18.12 18.63
C LYS A 120 -14.15 -19.19 18.06
N GLU A 121 -13.16 -18.80 17.28
CA GLU A 121 -12.11 -19.71 16.77
C GLU A 121 -11.15 -20.17 17.88
N GLY A 122 -10.95 -19.34 18.91
CA GLY A 122 -10.00 -19.62 19.98
C GLY A 122 -8.55 -19.59 19.52
N VAL A 123 -8.26 -18.85 18.44
CA VAL A 123 -6.90 -18.72 17.89
C VAL A 123 -6.10 -17.69 18.67
N ASP A 124 -4.86 -18.01 18.94
CA ASP A 124 -3.85 -17.06 19.43
C ASP A 124 -3.17 -16.41 18.20
N LEU A 125 -3.60 -15.19 17.86
CA LEU A 125 -3.12 -14.47 16.68
C LEU A 125 -1.60 -14.21 16.73
N ASP A 126 -1.02 -13.99 17.89
CA ASP A 126 0.43 -13.78 18.04
C ASP A 126 1.25 -15.03 17.65
N SER A 127 0.61 -16.21 17.71
CA SER A 127 1.24 -17.46 17.32
C SER A 127 1.25 -17.72 15.82
N VAL A 128 0.30 -17.14 15.05
CA VAL A 128 0.06 -17.45 13.62
C VAL A 128 0.26 -16.26 12.70
N VAL A 129 0.14 -15.04 13.21
CA VAL A 129 0.41 -13.78 12.48
C VAL A 129 1.83 -13.30 12.79
N THR A 130 2.48 -12.72 11.80
CA THR A 130 3.80 -12.11 11.95
C THR A 130 3.75 -11.00 13.01
N GLU A 131 4.75 -10.97 13.87
CA GLU A 131 4.85 -10.04 15.00
C GLU A 131 4.66 -8.58 14.58
N GLY A 132 3.84 -7.84 15.33
CA GLY A 132 3.54 -6.42 15.09
C GLY A 132 2.56 -6.15 13.95
N MET A 133 2.19 -7.14 13.14
CA MET A 133 1.27 -6.92 12.01
C MET A 133 -0.18 -6.72 12.42
N MET A 134 -0.58 -7.16 13.61
CA MET A 134 -1.94 -6.95 14.11
C MET A 134 -2.19 -5.54 14.64
N ASP A 135 -1.16 -4.89 15.21
CA ASP A 135 -1.30 -3.62 15.93
C ASP A 135 -2.04 -2.53 15.16
N PRO A 136 -1.76 -2.30 13.87
CA PRO A 136 -2.43 -1.26 13.09
C PRO A 136 -3.94 -1.46 12.88
N TYR A 137 -4.46 -2.67 13.13
CA TYR A 137 -5.86 -3.03 12.89
C TYR A 137 -6.73 -2.92 14.14
N TYR A 138 -6.11 -2.76 15.32
CA TYR A 138 -6.83 -2.47 16.56
C TYR A 138 -7.06 -0.97 16.72
N ARG A 139 -8.27 -0.62 17.07
CA ARG A 139 -8.62 0.74 17.46
C ARG A 139 -8.30 1.00 18.94
N PRO A 140 -8.21 2.29 19.35
CA PRO A 140 -8.03 2.64 20.75
C PRO A 140 -9.11 2.11 21.70
N ASP A 141 -10.33 1.87 21.21
CA ASP A 141 -11.43 1.26 21.96
C ASP A 141 -11.38 -0.28 22.01
N GLY A 142 -10.36 -0.88 21.40
CA GLY A 142 -10.13 -2.33 21.35
C GLY A 142 -10.87 -3.06 20.23
N LYS A 143 -11.63 -2.38 19.38
CA LYS A 143 -12.29 -2.99 18.22
C LYS A 143 -11.23 -3.47 17.20
N LEU A 144 -11.36 -4.69 16.70
CA LEU A 144 -10.56 -5.22 15.60
C LEU A 144 -11.29 -4.98 14.27
N GLU A 145 -10.76 -4.08 13.43
CA GLU A 145 -11.43 -3.64 12.20
C GLU A 145 -11.07 -4.44 10.96
N GLY A 146 -9.97 -5.19 10.99
CA GLY A 146 -9.52 -5.96 9.85
C GLY A 146 -8.49 -7.02 10.23
N MET A 147 -8.18 -7.87 9.26
CA MET A 147 -7.10 -8.85 9.37
C MET A 147 -5.95 -8.43 8.45
N PRO A 148 -4.70 -8.48 8.91
CA PRO A 148 -3.56 -8.13 8.10
C PRO A 148 -3.39 -9.09 6.93
N LEU A 149 -2.96 -8.56 5.79
CA LEU A 149 -2.59 -9.33 4.61
C LEU A 149 -1.08 -9.29 4.39
N LEU A 150 -0.53 -8.08 4.33
CA LEU A 150 0.89 -7.84 4.14
C LEU A 150 1.33 -6.49 4.72
N GLN A 151 2.64 -6.36 4.90
CA GLN A 151 3.30 -5.11 5.22
C GLN A 151 4.46 -4.85 4.26
N ASN A 152 4.73 -3.58 4.02
CA ASN A 152 5.88 -3.10 3.27
C ASN A 152 6.59 -1.99 4.03
N CYS A 153 7.90 -1.94 3.88
CA CYS A 153 8.75 -0.82 4.19
C CYS A 153 9.71 -0.55 3.03
N PHE A 154 10.63 0.36 3.19
CA PHE A 154 11.59 0.76 2.16
C PHE A 154 13.01 0.37 2.53
N VAL A 155 13.83 0.24 1.51
CA VAL A 155 15.29 0.14 1.60
C VAL A 155 15.90 1.19 0.66
N LEU A 156 17.16 1.56 0.89
CA LEU A 156 17.90 2.41 -0.03
C LEU A 156 18.64 1.53 -1.03
N ALA A 157 18.13 1.47 -2.26
CA ALA A 157 18.82 0.86 -3.39
C ALA A 157 19.86 1.81 -3.97
N TYR A 158 20.98 1.30 -4.46
CA TYR A 158 22.03 2.11 -5.05
C TYR A 158 22.72 1.44 -6.23
N ASN A 159 23.07 2.25 -7.25
CA ASN A 159 23.74 1.84 -8.46
C ASN A 159 25.27 1.84 -8.21
N LYS A 160 25.85 0.64 -8.04
CA LYS A 160 27.27 0.47 -7.72
C LYS A 160 28.20 1.02 -8.82
N ASP A 161 27.78 0.87 -10.08
CA ASP A 161 28.58 1.33 -11.21
C ASP A 161 28.67 2.86 -11.24
N MET A 162 27.59 3.58 -10.90
CA MET A 162 27.64 5.04 -10.72
C MET A 162 28.51 5.45 -9.52
N PHE A 163 28.41 4.76 -8.40
CA PHE A 163 29.24 5.05 -7.24
C PHE A 163 30.73 4.89 -7.54
N ASP A 164 31.09 3.82 -8.27
CA ASP A 164 32.46 3.56 -8.70
C ASP A 164 32.94 4.62 -9.71
N GLU A 165 32.13 4.98 -10.70
CA GLU A 165 32.45 5.99 -11.72
C GLU A 165 32.71 7.37 -11.10
N PHE A 166 31.87 7.78 -10.15
CA PHE A 166 31.99 9.09 -9.50
C PHE A 166 32.97 9.08 -8.30
N GLY A 167 33.48 7.90 -7.92
CA GLY A 167 34.41 7.76 -6.81
C GLY A 167 33.80 8.09 -5.45
N VAL A 168 32.53 7.75 -5.26
CA VAL A 168 31.79 7.91 -4.02
C VAL A 168 31.77 6.57 -3.27
N GLU A 169 31.96 6.60 -1.96
CA GLU A 169 31.84 5.40 -1.13
C GLU A 169 30.40 4.89 -1.10
N TYR A 170 30.20 3.56 -1.11
CA TYR A 170 28.88 2.95 -1.04
C TYR A 170 28.15 3.31 0.25
N PRO A 171 26.81 3.44 0.21
CA PRO A 171 26.01 3.67 1.40
C PRO A 171 26.12 2.47 2.36
N THR A 172 26.08 2.77 3.65
CA THR A 172 26.09 1.77 4.72
C THR A 172 24.90 1.96 5.63
N ALA A 173 24.60 0.97 6.48
CA ALA A 173 23.55 1.07 7.49
C ALA A 173 23.78 2.19 8.54
N GLU A 174 24.96 2.81 8.54
CA GLU A 174 25.27 3.94 9.44
C GLU A 174 24.98 5.31 8.81
N TRP A 175 24.69 5.37 7.51
CA TRP A 175 24.39 6.64 6.84
C TRP A 175 23.14 7.30 7.42
N THR A 176 23.23 8.60 7.54
CA THR A 176 22.11 9.50 7.85
C THR A 176 21.55 10.11 6.57
N TRP A 177 20.42 10.80 6.67
CA TRP A 177 19.90 11.57 5.54
C TRP A 177 20.80 12.73 5.11
N ASP A 178 21.65 13.26 6.01
CA ASP A 178 22.67 14.25 5.66
C ASP A 178 23.76 13.62 4.79
N ASP A 179 24.20 12.39 5.12
CA ASP A 179 25.18 11.67 4.29
C ASP A 179 24.60 11.36 2.90
N VAL A 180 23.31 10.97 2.81
CA VAL A 180 22.63 10.78 1.53
C VAL A 180 22.61 12.07 0.73
N ALA A 181 22.25 13.21 1.33
CA ALA A 181 22.17 14.48 0.63
C ALA A 181 23.55 14.97 0.16
N GLU A 182 24.61 14.74 0.97
CA GLU A 182 26.00 15.06 0.57
C GLU A 182 26.48 14.18 -0.59
N ALA A 183 26.20 12.88 -0.53
CA ALA A 183 26.54 11.95 -1.61
C ALA A 183 25.74 12.29 -2.88
N ALA A 184 24.42 12.53 -2.76
CA ALA A 184 23.54 12.81 -3.88
C ALA A 184 24.01 14.01 -4.72
N LYS A 185 24.51 15.06 -4.08
CA LYS A 185 25.06 16.25 -4.78
C LYS A 185 26.24 15.94 -5.70
N LYS A 186 26.99 14.86 -5.44
CA LYS A 186 28.14 14.46 -6.27
C LYS A 186 27.74 13.84 -7.60
N PHE A 187 26.54 13.28 -7.68
CA PHE A 187 26.01 12.62 -8.89
C PHE A 187 25.20 13.59 -9.76
N ALA A 188 24.79 14.74 -9.23
CA ALA A 188 23.98 15.71 -9.95
C ALA A 188 24.76 16.30 -11.14
N GLY A 189 24.21 16.16 -12.35
CA GLY A 189 24.88 16.66 -13.56
C GLY A 189 24.06 16.43 -14.83
N GLY A 190 24.66 16.77 -15.96
CA GLY A 190 24.02 16.67 -17.26
C GLY A 190 22.85 17.63 -17.48
N GLU A 191 22.25 17.58 -18.66
CA GLU A 191 21.06 18.37 -19.01
C GLU A 191 20.13 17.53 -19.90
N GLY A 192 18.82 17.75 -19.78
CA GLY A 192 17.83 17.09 -20.63
C GLY A 192 17.82 15.57 -20.46
N ALA A 193 18.01 14.83 -21.56
CA ALA A 193 18.00 13.36 -21.53
C ALA A 193 19.26 12.75 -20.87
N ASP A 194 20.34 13.52 -20.75
CA ASP A 194 21.58 13.07 -20.12
C ASP A 194 21.70 13.55 -18.65
N ALA A 195 20.62 14.09 -18.07
CA ALA A 195 20.60 14.51 -16.67
C ALA A 195 20.77 13.32 -15.75
N THR A 196 21.63 13.49 -14.73
CA THR A 196 21.84 12.50 -13.66
C THR A 196 21.50 13.09 -12.30
N PHE A 197 20.94 12.23 -11.44
CA PHE A 197 20.48 12.58 -10.10
C PHE A 197 21.17 11.72 -9.06
N GLY A 198 21.32 12.26 -7.86
CA GLY A 198 21.91 11.49 -6.76
C GLY A 198 20.90 10.54 -6.13
N ILE A 199 19.66 10.99 -5.97
CA ILE A 199 18.59 10.18 -5.40
C ILE A 199 17.25 10.47 -6.07
N VAL A 200 16.48 9.44 -6.25
CA VAL A 200 15.05 9.53 -6.59
C VAL A 200 14.25 8.73 -5.57
N ASN A 201 13.11 9.24 -5.20
CA ASN A 201 12.19 8.52 -4.36
C ASN A 201 10.90 8.35 -5.16
N HIS A 202 10.18 7.28 -4.94
CA HIS A 202 8.90 7.07 -5.58
C HIS A 202 7.93 8.23 -5.24
N TRP A 203 6.70 7.97 -4.89
CA TRP A 203 5.72 8.99 -4.46
C TRP A 203 5.85 9.39 -2.98
N ILE A 204 6.86 8.88 -2.27
CA ILE A 204 7.01 9.00 -0.82
C ILE A 204 7.84 10.22 -0.36
N ASP A 205 8.24 11.10 -1.27
CA ASP A 205 9.04 12.30 -0.91
C ASP A 205 8.42 13.11 0.25
N PRO A 206 7.12 13.49 0.20
CA PRO A 206 6.53 14.28 1.25
C PRO A 206 6.52 13.60 2.63
N PRO A 207 6.08 12.32 2.79
CA PRO A 207 6.17 11.67 4.09
C PRO A 207 7.61 11.37 4.55
N LEU A 208 8.55 11.10 3.65
CA LEU A 208 9.96 10.94 4.02
C LEU A 208 10.55 12.23 4.58
N SER A 209 10.21 13.39 4.01
CA SER A 209 10.70 14.68 4.51
C SER A 209 10.24 14.98 5.93
N ILE A 210 9.13 14.39 6.39
CA ILE A 210 8.66 14.53 7.77
C ILE A 210 9.53 13.73 8.73
N ILE A 211 9.86 12.47 8.38
CA ILE A 211 10.52 11.56 9.31
C ILE A 211 12.05 11.61 9.24
N CYS A 212 12.63 12.10 8.15
CA CYS A 212 14.08 12.00 7.88
C CYS A 212 14.97 12.70 8.93
N LYS A 213 14.44 13.62 9.71
CA LYS A 213 15.09 14.27 10.83
C LYS A 213 14.51 13.90 12.20
N GLY A 214 13.71 12.83 12.26
CA GLY A 214 13.07 12.34 13.48
C GLY A 214 11.72 13.00 13.80
N GLY A 215 11.16 13.79 12.87
CA GLY A 215 9.84 14.39 13.00
C GLY A 215 8.70 13.39 12.88
N ASN A 216 7.49 13.86 13.18
CA ASN A 216 6.24 13.10 13.08
C ASN A 216 5.14 13.96 12.45
N ALA A 217 4.21 13.33 11.76
CA ALA A 217 2.97 14.01 11.36
C ALA A 217 2.01 14.17 12.54
N TYR A 218 1.96 13.16 13.42
CA TYR A 218 1.09 13.09 14.60
C TYR A 218 1.81 12.46 15.78
N SER A 219 1.33 12.81 17.00
CA SER A 219 1.68 12.08 18.21
C SER A 219 1.28 10.61 18.14
N ASP A 220 1.92 9.74 18.94
CA ASP A 220 1.68 8.29 18.92
C ASP A 220 0.21 7.92 19.22
N ASP A 221 -0.50 8.72 20.02
CA ASP A 221 -1.93 8.55 20.30
C ASP A 221 -2.86 9.23 19.27
N LEU A 222 -2.29 9.80 18.21
CA LEU A 222 -2.96 10.50 17.12
C LEU A 222 -3.80 11.71 17.56
N SER A 223 -3.62 12.19 18.77
CA SER A 223 -4.40 13.31 19.34
C SER A 223 -3.88 14.69 18.94
N THR A 224 -2.61 14.78 18.57
CA THR A 224 -1.91 16.03 18.27
C THR A 224 -1.23 15.99 16.92
N CYS A 225 -1.43 17.01 16.10
CA CYS A 225 -0.68 17.19 14.84
C CYS A 225 0.68 17.82 15.18
N GLU A 226 1.77 17.19 14.75
CA GLU A 226 3.16 17.59 15.03
C GLU A 226 3.92 18.06 13.77
N ILE A 227 3.19 18.28 12.68
CA ILE A 227 3.73 18.66 11.38
C ILE A 227 4.51 19.99 11.38
N ASP A 228 4.34 20.82 12.42
CA ASP A 228 5.00 22.12 12.59
C ASP A 228 6.22 22.06 13.53
N SER A 229 6.70 20.85 13.88
CA SER A 229 7.91 20.69 14.69
C SER A 229 9.18 21.15 13.95
N GLN A 230 10.28 21.40 14.68
CA GLN A 230 11.55 21.82 14.07
C GLN A 230 12.15 20.70 13.23
N GLU A 231 12.04 19.46 13.70
CA GLU A 231 12.53 18.27 13.01
C GLU A 231 11.87 18.09 11.63
N VAL A 232 10.57 18.38 11.55
CA VAL A 232 9.82 18.34 10.29
C VAL A 232 10.27 19.46 9.35
N ARG A 233 10.48 20.68 9.89
CA ARG A 233 11.03 21.79 9.07
C ARG A 233 12.44 21.50 8.55
N ASP A 234 13.31 20.97 9.39
CA ASP A 234 14.67 20.60 9.00
C ASP A 234 14.71 19.51 7.92
N GLY A 235 13.78 18.54 8.01
CA GLY A 235 13.63 17.52 6.98
C GLY A 235 13.12 18.07 5.66
N LEU A 236 12.15 18.97 5.71
CA LEU A 236 11.61 19.63 4.52
C LEU A 236 12.69 20.51 3.83
N ASP A 237 13.47 21.27 4.60
CA ASP A 237 14.56 22.07 4.07
C ASP A 237 15.64 21.19 3.44
N LEU A 238 15.97 20.03 4.03
CA LEU A 238 16.92 19.06 3.45
C LEU A 238 16.47 18.58 2.07
N PHE A 239 15.19 18.20 1.92
CA PHE A 239 14.63 17.77 0.63
C PHE A 239 14.59 18.93 -0.36
N GLY A 240 14.21 20.12 0.09
CA GLY A 240 14.27 21.34 -0.72
C GLY A 240 15.67 21.62 -1.26
N ASP A 241 16.68 21.52 -0.42
CA ASP A 241 18.10 21.70 -0.80
C ASP A 241 18.56 20.64 -1.82
N MET A 242 18.15 19.38 -1.68
CA MET A 242 18.48 18.35 -2.67
C MET A 242 17.84 18.65 -4.03
N ILE A 243 16.60 19.12 -4.06
CA ILE A 243 15.93 19.50 -5.31
C ILE A 243 16.55 20.75 -5.91
N GLN A 244 16.78 21.82 -5.11
CA GLN A 244 17.36 23.09 -5.59
C GLN A 244 18.80 22.92 -6.10
N SER A 245 19.56 21.98 -5.55
CA SER A 245 20.91 21.64 -6.02
C SER A 245 20.92 20.72 -7.25
N GLY A 246 19.78 20.23 -7.71
CA GLY A 246 19.68 19.25 -8.78
C GLY A 246 20.08 17.83 -8.36
N ALA A 247 20.33 17.58 -7.09
CA ALA A 247 20.65 16.25 -6.57
C ALA A 247 19.43 15.30 -6.59
N MET A 248 18.23 15.87 -6.56
CA MET A 248 16.96 15.16 -6.68
C MET A 248 16.09 15.86 -7.75
N PRO A 249 15.38 15.12 -8.61
CA PRO A 249 14.50 15.75 -9.60
C PRO A 249 13.31 16.43 -8.92
N ASP A 250 12.90 17.59 -9.43
CA ASP A 250 11.65 18.20 -9.05
C ASP A 250 10.44 17.47 -9.68
N ASP A 251 9.24 17.75 -9.19
CA ASP A 251 8.01 17.15 -9.70
C ASP A 251 7.72 17.53 -11.16
N THR A 252 8.39 18.56 -11.71
CA THR A 252 8.24 18.98 -13.10
C THR A 252 9.10 18.11 -14.01
N ALA A 253 10.33 17.83 -13.60
CA ALA A 253 11.24 16.92 -14.31
C ALA A 253 10.67 15.50 -14.33
N ALA A 254 10.06 15.05 -13.23
CA ALA A 254 9.41 13.74 -13.09
C ALA A 254 8.16 13.54 -13.96
N LYS A 255 7.57 14.60 -14.53
CA LYS A 255 6.42 14.46 -15.44
C LYS A 255 6.77 13.87 -16.81
N SER A 256 8.02 13.93 -17.21
CA SER A 256 8.49 13.40 -18.51
C SER A 256 8.94 11.95 -18.45
N LEU A 257 9.36 11.48 -17.27
CA LEU A 257 9.77 10.10 -17.02
C LEU A 257 9.43 9.75 -15.56
N PRO A 258 8.75 8.64 -15.28
CA PRO A 258 8.51 8.19 -13.92
C PRO A 258 9.83 8.09 -13.13
N LYS A 259 9.78 8.41 -11.83
CA LYS A 259 11.01 8.50 -11.01
C LYS A 259 11.76 7.18 -10.92
N GLU A 260 11.05 6.06 -10.83
CA GLU A 260 11.63 4.71 -10.86
C GLU A 260 12.40 4.45 -12.16
N GLN A 261 11.94 4.99 -13.28
CA GLN A 261 12.60 4.82 -14.58
C GLN A 261 13.93 5.57 -14.65
N LEU A 262 14.11 6.64 -13.87
CA LEU A 262 15.42 7.30 -13.72
C LEU A 262 16.45 6.38 -13.06
N PHE A 263 16.05 5.59 -12.06
CA PHE A 263 16.94 4.62 -11.43
C PHE A 263 17.22 3.43 -12.35
N VAL A 264 16.18 2.80 -12.89
CA VAL A 264 16.28 1.63 -13.78
C VAL A 264 17.11 1.90 -15.03
N SER A 265 17.06 3.14 -15.57
CA SER A 265 17.83 3.53 -16.74
C SER A 265 19.28 4.01 -16.40
N GLY A 266 19.66 3.98 -15.12
CA GLY A 266 21.01 4.41 -14.69
C GLY A 266 21.20 5.92 -14.62
N HIS A 267 20.12 6.72 -14.58
CA HIS A 267 20.16 8.16 -14.44
C HIS A 267 20.08 8.65 -12.98
N ALA A 268 19.86 7.74 -12.03
CA ALA A 268 19.91 8.04 -10.60
C ALA A 268 20.83 7.07 -9.86
N ALA A 269 21.63 7.62 -8.92
CA ALA A 269 22.56 6.81 -8.16
C ALA A 269 21.90 6.04 -7.02
N MET A 270 20.82 6.58 -6.44
CA MET A 270 20.08 5.98 -5.32
C MET A 270 18.58 6.03 -5.57
N TYR A 271 17.88 5.05 -4.98
CA TYR A 271 16.42 4.93 -5.07
C TYR A 271 15.83 4.38 -3.75
N THR A 272 14.78 4.99 -3.23
CA THR A 272 14.02 4.40 -2.11
C THR A 272 13.09 3.33 -2.65
N LEU A 273 13.49 2.08 -2.50
CA LEU A 273 12.84 0.91 -3.06
C LEU A 273 11.85 0.30 -2.08
N GLY A 274 10.57 0.25 -2.45
CA GLY A 274 9.53 -0.41 -1.68
C GLY A 274 9.47 -1.92 -1.90
N GLY A 275 9.12 -2.70 -0.88
CA GLY A 275 9.00 -4.16 -0.99
C GLY A 275 7.99 -4.61 -2.05
N PHE A 276 6.98 -3.80 -2.35
CA PHE A 276 5.92 -4.07 -3.33
C PHE A 276 6.37 -4.00 -4.79
N GLU A 277 7.48 -3.31 -5.08
CA GLU A 277 7.99 -3.12 -6.45
C GLU A 277 9.37 -3.77 -6.70
N THR A 278 9.99 -4.34 -5.68
CA THR A 278 11.35 -4.90 -5.74
C THR A 278 11.54 -5.86 -6.89
N LYS A 279 10.58 -6.76 -7.11
CA LYS A 279 10.64 -7.74 -8.20
C LYS A 279 10.65 -7.04 -9.57
N LEU A 280 9.75 -6.06 -9.76
CA LEU A 280 9.64 -5.31 -11.02
C LEU A 280 10.94 -4.54 -11.32
N ILE A 281 11.44 -3.80 -10.34
CA ILE A 281 12.68 -3.02 -10.47
C ILE A 281 13.88 -3.93 -10.78
N ALA A 282 13.99 -5.08 -10.09
CA ALA A 282 15.04 -6.05 -10.36
C ALA A 282 14.97 -6.64 -11.79
N GLU A 283 13.77 -6.96 -12.25
CA GLU A 283 13.55 -7.47 -13.62
C GLU A 283 13.86 -6.40 -14.68
N GLU A 284 13.50 -5.14 -14.45
CA GLU A 284 13.76 -4.04 -15.38
C GLU A 284 15.23 -3.64 -15.43
N ILE A 285 15.94 -3.63 -14.32
CA ILE A 285 17.40 -3.41 -14.31
C ILE A 285 18.10 -4.55 -15.05
N GLY A 286 17.72 -5.81 -14.77
CA GLY A 286 18.32 -6.98 -15.40
C GLY A 286 19.85 -6.98 -15.22
N GLU A 287 20.58 -6.92 -16.35
CA GLU A 287 22.05 -6.88 -16.41
C GLU A 287 22.58 -5.47 -16.79
N ASN A 288 21.77 -4.42 -16.75
CA ASN A 288 22.17 -3.09 -17.21
C ASN A 288 23.27 -2.47 -16.34
N PHE A 289 23.23 -2.67 -15.04
CA PHE A 289 24.24 -2.23 -14.10
C PHE A 289 24.23 -3.06 -12.81
N ASN A 290 25.33 -2.99 -12.05
CA ASN A 290 25.43 -3.62 -10.74
C ASN A 290 24.77 -2.73 -9.69
N TRP A 291 23.94 -3.31 -8.84
CA TRP A 291 23.26 -2.59 -7.78
C TRP A 291 23.16 -3.42 -6.51
N ASP A 292 22.79 -2.78 -5.42
CA ASP A 292 22.60 -3.43 -4.12
C ASP A 292 21.62 -2.61 -3.27
N VAL A 293 21.29 -3.07 -2.08
CA VAL A 293 20.44 -2.36 -1.13
C VAL A 293 21.11 -2.25 0.25
N VAL A 294 20.69 -1.24 0.99
CA VAL A 294 21.02 -1.06 2.40
C VAL A 294 19.77 -0.57 3.13
N SER A 295 19.72 -0.70 4.46
CA SER A 295 18.65 -0.14 5.28
C SER A 295 18.46 1.35 5.02
N MET A 296 17.25 1.86 5.29
CA MET A 296 16.98 3.30 5.19
C MET A 296 17.91 4.11 6.09
N PRO A 297 18.27 5.35 5.68
CA PRO A 297 19.19 6.19 6.43
C PRO A 297 18.71 6.44 7.85
N LYS A 298 19.64 6.44 8.81
CA LYS A 298 19.35 6.70 10.21
C LYS A 298 18.80 8.11 10.43
N VAL A 299 17.92 8.23 11.40
CA VAL A 299 17.44 9.51 11.92
C VAL A 299 18.14 9.85 13.24
N PRO A 300 18.19 11.12 13.64
CA PRO A 300 18.74 11.52 14.93
C PRO A 300 18.11 10.74 16.10
N ASP A 301 18.89 10.53 17.15
CA ASP A 301 18.44 9.91 18.42
C ASP A 301 17.89 8.47 18.31
N GLY A 302 18.16 7.77 17.19
CA GLY A 302 17.72 6.38 16.99
C GLY A 302 16.20 6.24 16.83
N GLY A 303 15.55 7.28 16.32
CA GLY A 303 14.12 7.26 16.01
C GLY A 303 13.76 6.32 14.87
N LYS A 304 12.45 6.12 14.66
CA LYS A 304 11.92 5.36 13.53
C LYS A 304 12.31 6.03 12.21
N ASN A 305 12.98 5.30 11.34
CA ASN A 305 13.59 5.84 10.11
C ASN A 305 12.90 5.38 8.82
N ASN A 306 11.83 4.63 8.92
CA ASN A 306 11.17 4.02 7.78
C ASN A 306 9.66 4.23 7.83
N LEU A 307 9.01 4.15 6.69
CA LEU A 307 7.56 4.22 6.55
C LEU A 307 6.95 2.82 6.48
N LEU A 308 5.90 2.59 7.24
CA LEU A 308 5.11 1.37 7.20
C LEU A 308 3.90 1.56 6.29
N TYR A 309 3.76 0.67 5.33
CA TYR A 309 2.55 0.50 4.54
C TYR A 309 1.95 -0.87 4.84
N ALA A 310 0.87 -0.86 5.59
CA ALA A 310 0.13 -2.05 5.96
C ALA A 310 -1.11 -2.20 5.08
N THR A 311 -1.38 -3.41 4.66
CA THR A 311 -2.57 -3.76 3.88
C THR A 311 -3.24 -4.97 4.50
N GLY A 312 -4.55 -4.93 4.62
CA GLY A 312 -5.38 -6.00 5.14
C GLY A 312 -6.72 -6.08 4.45
N TYR A 313 -7.59 -6.89 5.01
CA TYR A 313 -8.97 -6.98 4.61
C TYR A 313 -9.90 -6.71 5.79
N ALA A 314 -10.98 -5.97 5.54
CA ALA A 314 -12.07 -5.75 6.47
C ALA A 314 -13.37 -6.41 5.95
N MET A 315 -14.19 -6.89 6.87
CA MET A 315 -15.55 -7.32 6.60
C MET A 315 -16.50 -6.14 6.78
N LEU A 316 -17.41 -5.92 5.83
CA LEU A 316 -18.45 -4.91 6.02
C LEU A 316 -19.55 -5.45 6.94
N LYS A 317 -20.00 -4.63 7.90
CA LYS A 317 -21.02 -5.02 8.89
C LYS A 317 -22.37 -5.38 8.27
N ASP A 318 -22.68 -4.82 7.08
CA ASP A 318 -23.91 -5.09 6.35
C ASP A 318 -23.82 -6.32 5.42
N SER A 319 -22.67 -7.03 5.41
CA SER A 319 -22.54 -8.29 4.67
C SER A 319 -23.54 -9.33 5.16
N GLU A 320 -24.24 -9.96 4.23
CA GLU A 320 -25.11 -11.11 4.49
C GLU A 320 -24.33 -12.44 4.47
N ASN A 321 -23.06 -12.42 4.03
CA ASN A 321 -22.19 -13.59 3.84
C ASN A 321 -21.05 -13.67 4.86
N LYS A 322 -21.31 -13.28 6.11
CA LYS A 322 -20.27 -13.12 7.16
C LYS A 322 -19.43 -14.36 7.42
N ASP A 323 -20.01 -15.57 7.35
CA ASP A 323 -19.25 -16.80 7.55
C ASP A 323 -18.22 -17.03 6.41
N ALA A 324 -18.62 -16.79 5.15
CA ALA A 324 -17.71 -16.87 4.01
C ALA A 324 -16.65 -15.75 4.05
N ALA A 325 -17.06 -14.55 4.43
CA ALA A 325 -16.18 -13.41 4.58
C ALA A 325 -15.10 -13.67 5.66
N TRP A 326 -15.50 -14.18 6.82
CA TRP A 326 -14.55 -14.56 7.89
C TRP A 326 -13.59 -15.67 7.44
N THR A 327 -14.10 -16.70 6.75
CA THR A 327 -13.25 -17.76 6.18
C THR A 327 -12.20 -17.18 5.26
N PHE A 328 -12.57 -16.23 4.39
CA PHE A 328 -11.62 -15.55 3.52
C PHE A 328 -10.59 -14.73 4.31
N LEU A 329 -11.02 -13.94 5.29
CA LEU A 329 -10.15 -13.07 6.07
C LEU A 329 -9.06 -13.86 6.80
N LYS A 330 -9.42 -14.92 7.50
CA LYS A 330 -8.45 -15.74 8.25
C LYS A 330 -7.50 -16.50 7.33
N GLU A 331 -7.99 -17.03 6.20
CA GLU A 331 -7.14 -17.69 5.23
C GLU A 331 -6.17 -16.72 4.54
N ALA A 332 -6.62 -15.54 4.16
CA ALA A 332 -5.78 -14.51 3.57
C ALA A 332 -4.69 -14.02 4.55
N SER A 333 -4.98 -14.05 5.86
CA SER A 333 -4.07 -13.57 6.90
C SER A 333 -3.08 -14.63 7.38
N TYR A 334 -3.57 -15.83 7.78
CA TYR A 334 -2.70 -16.76 8.50
C TYR A 334 -2.92 -18.27 8.23
N GLU A 335 -4.06 -18.70 7.66
CA GLU A 335 -4.35 -20.14 7.55
C GLU A 335 -3.89 -20.75 6.21
N ASN A 336 -3.95 -20.01 5.11
CA ASN A 336 -3.71 -20.54 3.77
C ASN A 336 -2.33 -20.14 3.24
N GLU A 337 -1.36 -21.05 3.36
CA GLU A 337 0.01 -20.81 2.89
C GLU A 337 0.10 -20.56 1.37
N ASP A 338 -0.78 -21.12 0.55
CA ASP A 338 -0.76 -20.88 -0.89
C ASP A 338 -1.18 -19.43 -1.20
N MET A 339 -2.21 -18.90 -0.51
CA MET A 339 -2.56 -17.49 -0.58
C MET A 339 -1.43 -16.59 -0.10
N ALA A 340 -0.80 -16.96 1.03
CA ALA A 340 0.29 -16.22 1.63
C ALA A 340 1.53 -16.15 0.72
N LYS A 341 1.87 -17.24 0.01
CA LYS A 341 2.97 -17.27 -0.97
C LYS A 341 2.71 -16.36 -2.17
N GLU A 342 1.48 -16.32 -2.67
CA GLU A 342 1.11 -15.36 -3.73
C GLU A 342 1.14 -13.91 -3.22
N THR A 343 0.81 -13.68 -1.96
CA THR A 343 0.91 -12.36 -1.31
C THR A 343 2.36 -11.87 -1.23
N CYS A 344 3.33 -12.76 -1.06
CA CYS A 344 4.77 -12.41 -1.01
C CYS A 344 5.30 -11.71 -2.26
N ARG A 345 4.58 -11.74 -3.39
CA ARG A 345 4.93 -10.96 -4.59
C ARG A 345 4.82 -9.45 -4.39
N ALA A 346 3.98 -9.03 -3.44
CA ALA A 346 3.64 -7.64 -3.21
C ALA A 346 4.07 -7.13 -1.82
N GLY A 347 4.77 -7.95 -1.03
CA GLY A 347 5.26 -7.57 0.29
C GLY A 347 5.37 -8.74 1.26
N MET A 348 5.75 -8.45 2.50
CA MET A 348 5.85 -9.45 3.55
C MET A 348 4.44 -9.86 4.01
N THR A 349 4.11 -11.14 3.86
CA THR A 349 2.81 -11.69 4.25
C THR A 349 2.61 -11.69 5.77
N ALA A 350 1.34 -11.57 6.19
CA ALA A 350 0.96 -11.72 7.59
C ALA A 350 1.07 -13.16 8.11
N CYS A 351 1.00 -14.16 7.22
CA CYS A 351 1.15 -15.56 7.59
C CYS A 351 2.56 -15.86 8.11
N LYS A 352 2.70 -16.05 9.41
CA LYS A 352 3.98 -16.17 10.10
C LYS A 352 4.86 -17.29 9.55
N SER A 353 4.31 -18.48 9.31
CA SER A 353 5.07 -19.62 8.77
C SER A 353 5.66 -19.32 7.39
N VAL A 354 4.94 -18.57 6.55
CA VAL A 354 5.38 -18.20 5.21
C VAL A 354 6.35 -17.02 5.25
N ALA A 355 6.13 -16.06 6.14
CA ALA A 355 7.03 -14.91 6.30
C ALA A 355 8.41 -15.34 6.78
N GLU A 356 8.49 -16.19 7.83
CA GLU A 356 9.74 -16.66 8.42
C GLU A 356 10.51 -17.65 7.53
N GLY A 357 9.82 -18.35 6.65
CA GLY A 357 10.41 -19.30 5.69
C GLY A 357 10.49 -18.76 4.29
N TYR A 358 9.41 -18.91 3.52
CA TYR A 358 9.38 -18.63 2.08
C TYR A 358 9.74 -17.19 1.72
N TYR A 359 9.14 -16.17 2.39
CA TYR A 359 9.41 -14.77 2.07
C TYR A 359 10.86 -14.38 2.30
N LYS A 360 11.43 -14.85 3.41
CA LYS A 360 12.83 -14.57 3.77
C LYS A 360 13.84 -15.10 2.75
N GLU A 361 13.51 -16.23 2.09
CA GLU A 361 14.38 -16.88 1.11
C GLU A 361 14.17 -16.36 -0.33
N LEU A 362 13.16 -15.51 -0.56
CA LEU A 362 12.96 -14.91 -1.89
C LEU A 362 14.11 -13.95 -2.21
N THR A 363 14.58 -14.04 -3.45
CA THR A 363 15.62 -13.17 -3.99
C THR A 363 15.14 -12.52 -5.28
N TYR A 364 15.45 -11.25 -5.45
CA TYR A 364 15.14 -10.49 -6.66
C TYR A 364 16.41 -9.77 -7.14
N GLY A 365 16.96 -10.22 -8.27
CA GLY A 365 18.27 -9.73 -8.69
C GLY A 365 19.36 -10.07 -7.66
N PRO A 366 20.17 -9.10 -7.22
CA PRO A 366 21.26 -9.35 -6.26
C PRO A 366 20.82 -9.33 -4.79
N ILE A 367 19.56 -9.02 -4.50
CA ILE A 367 19.05 -8.80 -3.14
C ILE A 367 18.17 -9.94 -2.67
N ASP A 368 18.18 -10.17 -1.37
CA ASP A 368 17.20 -10.96 -0.64
C ASP A 368 16.30 -10.04 0.21
N ASN A 369 15.28 -10.62 0.84
CA ASN A 369 14.32 -9.84 1.61
C ASN A 369 14.76 -9.56 3.07
N SER A 370 16.00 -9.87 3.46
CA SER A 370 16.48 -9.66 4.85
C SER A 370 16.50 -8.18 5.22
N ALA A 371 16.89 -7.29 4.30
CA ALA A 371 16.91 -5.85 4.54
C ALA A 371 15.50 -5.28 4.83
N TYR A 372 14.46 -5.81 4.19
CA TYR A 372 13.07 -5.44 4.50
C TYR A 372 12.64 -5.95 5.87
N LEU A 373 12.98 -7.20 6.22
CA LEU A 373 12.66 -7.76 7.53
C LEU A 373 13.30 -6.94 8.66
N GLU A 374 14.55 -6.54 8.49
CA GLU A 374 15.25 -5.66 9.43
C GLU A 374 14.59 -4.27 9.50
N GLY A 375 14.23 -3.70 8.35
CA GLY A 375 13.64 -2.36 8.24
C GLY A 375 12.25 -2.23 8.87
N LEU A 376 11.49 -3.34 8.99
CA LEU A 376 10.13 -3.33 9.56
C LEU A 376 10.11 -2.99 11.05
N SER A 377 11.16 -3.33 11.82
CA SER A 377 11.26 -2.98 13.25
C SER A 377 11.31 -1.48 13.50
N ASP A 378 11.77 -0.71 12.50
CA ASP A 378 12.03 0.73 12.60
C ASP A 378 11.03 1.57 11.80
N THR A 379 9.85 1.03 11.56
CA THR A 379 8.80 1.70 10.77
C THR A 379 7.86 2.54 11.62
N LYS A 380 7.32 3.60 10.98
CA LYS A 380 6.14 4.34 11.43
C LYS A 380 5.01 4.14 10.44
N LEU A 381 3.80 3.95 10.96
CA LEU A 381 2.60 3.96 10.13
C LEU A 381 2.44 5.34 9.49
N ASN A 382 2.33 5.36 8.17
CA ASN A 382 2.11 6.59 7.43
C ASN A 382 0.60 6.93 7.40
N ILE A 383 0.18 7.91 8.19
CA ILE A 383 -1.24 8.30 8.31
C ILE A 383 -1.47 9.62 7.57
N TRP A 384 -1.94 9.53 6.33
CA TRP A 384 -2.26 10.68 5.48
C TRP A 384 -3.69 10.70 4.98
N GLY A 385 -4.38 9.59 5.09
CA GLY A 385 -5.73 9.43 4.59
C GLY A 385 -6.82 9.66 5.63
N GLY A 386 -8.06 9.51 5.22
CA GLY A 386 -9.19 9.46 6.10
C GLY A 386 -9.42 10.75 6.89
N ALA A 387 -9.61 10.60 8.19
CA ALA A 387 -9.84 11.73 9.11
C ALA A 387 -8.64 12.68 9.23
N TYR A 388 -7.46 12.26 8.76
CA TYR A 388 -6.20 13.01 8.80
C TYR A 388 -5.80 13.61 7.44
N ALA A 389 -6.69 13.60 6.46
CA ALA A 389 -6.40 14.13 5.12
C ALA A 389 -6.14 15.65 5.09
N ALA A 390 -6.79 16.42 5.96
CA ALA A 390 -6.63 17.88 5.98
C ALA A 390 -5.20 18.36 6.27
N PRO A 391 -4.44 17.79 7.24
CA PRO A 391 -3.02 18.06 7.37
C PRO A 391 -2.20 17.68 6.15
N GLY A 392 -2.55 16.58 5.45
CA GLY A 392 -1.89 16.18 4.20
C GLY A 392 -2.05 17.23 3.09
N ASP A 393 -3.22 17.85 2.95
CA ASP A 393 -3.45 18.93 1.99
C ASP A 393 -2.59 20.18 2.31
N VAL A 394 -2.50 20.54 3.59
CA VAL A 394 -1.64 21.65 4.06
C VAL A 394 -0.18 21.33 3.79
N TRP A 395 0.24 20.10 4.11
CA TRP A 395 1.61 19.65 3.86
C TRP A 395 1.96 19.69 2.38
N THR A 396 1.08 19.26 1.50
CA THR A 396 1.29 19.34 0.05
C THR A 396 1.55 20.77 -0.42
N GLN A 397 0.85 21.76 0.14
CA GLN A 397 1.08 23.17 -0.18
C GLN A 397 2.43 23.67 0.35
N ILE A 398 2.82 23.26 1.54
CA ILE A 398 4.13 23.59 2.13
C ILE A 398 5.23 22.93 1.29
N TRP A 399 5.09 21.65 0.97
CA TRP A 399 6.00 20.91 0.11
C TRP A 399 6.23 21.64 -1.22
N GLN A 400 5.19 22.01 -1.93
CA GLN A 400 5.29 22.74 -3.20
C GLN A 400 5.98 24.11 -3.03
N ALA A 401 5.69 24.82 -1.95
CA ALA A 401 6.32 26.11 -1.69
C ALA A 401 7.85 25.99 -1.47
N VAL A 402 8.31 24.91 -0.86
CA VAL A 402 9.74 24.67 -0.64
C VAL A 402 10.39 24.11 -1.90
N THR A 403 9.83 23.08 -2.49
CA THR A 403 10.45 22.32 -3.58
C THR A 403 10.35 23.01 -4.95
N ILE A 404 9.26 23.73 -5.21
CA ILE A 404 9.02 24.42 -6.49
C ILE A 404 9.36 25.92 -6.39
N ASP A 405 8.83 26.60 -5.35
CA ASP A 405 9.03 28.04 -5.19
C ASP A 405 10.39 28.40 -4.54
N GLY A 406 11.15 27.43 -4.02
CA GLY A 406 12.45 27.61 -3.38
C GLY A 406 12.39 28.41 -2.06
N LYS A 407 11.29 28.32 -1.31
CA LYS A 407 11.16 28.97 0.00
C LYS A 407 11.74 28.08 1.08
N SER A 408 12.19 28.67 2.20
CA SER A 408 12.45 27.89 3.40
C SER A 408 11.15 27.32 4.00
N ALA A 409 11.27 26.26 4.78
CA ALA A 409 10.16 25.66 5.49
C ALA A 409 9.41 26.69 6.36
N ASP A 410 10.16 27.56 7.08
CA ASP A 410 9.61 28.64 7.89
C ASP A 410 8.78 29.66 7.10
N GLU A 411 9.21 30.00 5.86
CA GLU A 411 8.48 30.93 5.01
C GLU A 411 7.23 30.29 4.42
N ALA A 412 7.28 29.00 4.10
CA ALA A 412 6.17 28.24 3.57
C ALA A 412 5.06 28.05 4.63
N ASP A 413 5.45 27.71 5.86
CA ASP A 413 4.53 27.50 6.98
C ASP A 413 3.78 28.80 7.38
N ARG A 414 4.48 29.93 7.51
CA ARG A 414 3.84 31.23 7.83
C ARG A 414 2.74 31.65 6.85
N LYS A 415 2.77 31.18 5.62
CA LYS A 415 1.76 31.46 4.60
C LYS A 415 0.54 30.55 4.74
N SER A 416 0.76 29.28 5.04
CA SER A 416 -0.31 28.28 5.22
C SER A 416 -1.11 28.53 6.50
N THR A 417 -0.46 28.88 7.60
CA THR A 417 -1.11 29.25 8.88
C THR A 417 -1.96 30.51 8.76
N ARG A 418 -1.58 31.47 7.93
CA ARG A 418 -2.39 32.69 7.65
C ARG A 418 -3.62 32.40 6.79
N LEU A 419 -3.56 31.44 5.88
CA LEU A 419 -4.70 31.03 5.06
C LEU A 419 -5.75 30.27 5.88
N ASN A 420 -5.32 29.42 6.81
CA ASN A 420 -6.22 28.65 7.67
C ASN A 420 -6.89 29.49 8.76
N SER A 421 -6.25 30.55 9.27
CA SER A 421 -6.85 31.46 10.26
C SER A 421 -7.96 32.36 9.69
N SER A 422 -8.17 32.37 8.37
CA SER A 422 -9.26 33.13 7.71
C SER A 422 -10.50 32.28 7.40
N HIS A 423 -10.51 31.00 7.73
CA HIS A 423 -11.59 30.04 7.46
C HIS A 423 -12.12 29.31 8.71
N ILE A 424 -11.76 29.77 9.92
CA ILE A 424 -12.37 29.34 11.20
C ILE A 424 -13.36 30.37 11.68
#